data_57bf95b1e2d0c690658df6844b98ee8f
#
_entry.id   57bf95b1e2d0c690658df6844b98ee8f
#
_cell.length_a   1.000
_cell.length_b   1.000
_cell.length_c   1.000
_cell.angle_alpha   90.00
_cell.angle_beta   90.00
_cell.angle_gamma   90.00
#
_symmetry.space_group_name_H-M   'P 1'
#
loop_
_entity.id
_entity.type
_entity.pdbx_description
1 polymer ?
#
loop_
_entity_poly.entity_id
_entity_poly.type
_entity_poly.pdbx_seq_one_letter_code
_entity_poly.pdbx_strand_id
1 'polypeptide(L)'
;FPIITGTSAGAINAATMACWAEDFAGGVDHLVQVWSRFHAGQVYRSDPAGIAVSGARWLGALAVGWFIRRSPRSLLDNAPLRRMLAESLDFSRIDAAIAAHALHSVSITCSGYASGQSVSFFQGRPDLEPWQRSQRVGAHVKLGIEHLMASSAIPFVFPAVKIHREWFGDGSMRQLAPISPAIH
;
A
#
# COMPACT_ATOMS: atom_id res chain seq x y z
N PHE A 1 -20.17 4.02 3.01
CA PHE A 1 -19.47 5.13 2.34
C PHE A 1 -19.24 4.75 0.87
N PRO A 2 -19.76 5.52 -0.09
CA PRO A 2 -19.67 5.15 -1.50
C PRO A 2 -18.23 5.25 -2.06
N ILE A 3 -17.41 6.16 -1.52
CA ILE A 3 -16.04 6.38 -1.97
C ILE A 3 -15.10 6.28 -0.78
N ILE A 4 -14.05 5.47 -0.93
CA ILE A 4 -13.06 5.22 0.12
C ILE A 4 -11.67 5.48 -0.45
N THR A 5 -10.87 6.29 0.24
CA THR A 5 -9.50 6.60 -0.19
C THR A 5 -8.52 6.39 0.96
N GLY A 6 -7.32 5.89 0.64
CA GLY A 6 -6.31 5.66 1.66
C GLY A 6 -4.88 5.77 1.15
N THR A 7 -3.97 6.05 2.07
CA THR A 7 -2.51 6.01 1.85
C THR A 7 -1.83 5.39 3.07
N SER A 8 -0.71 4.68 2.85
CA SER A 8 0.05 4.03 3.92
C SER A 8 -0.83 3.11 4.80
N ALA A 9 -0.80 3.23 6.11
CA ALA A 9 -1.71 2.51 7.02
C ALA A 9 -3.19 2.76 6.68
N GLY A 10 -3.53 3.98 6.22
CA GLY A 10 -4.86 4.31 5.73
C GLY A 10 -5.28 3.54 4.48
N ALA A 11 -4.33 3.09 3.65
CA ALA A 11 -4.63 2.23 2.51
C ALA A 11 -5.11 0.83 2.96
N ILE A 12 -4.52 0.30 4.04
CA ILE A 12 -4.96 -0.97 4.65
C ILE A 12 -6.38 -0.82 5.17
N ASN A 13 -6.67 0.27 5.89
CA ASN A 13 -8.02 0.57 6.37
C ASN A 13 -9.01 0.70 5.22
N ALA A 14 -8.64 1.45 4.18
CA ALA A 14 -9.49 1.68 3.00
C ALA A 14 -9.81 0.36 2.28
N ALA A 15 -8.82 -0.49 2.05
CA ALA A 15 -9.02 -1.80 1.42
C ALA A 15 -9.88 -2.72 2.29
N THR A 16 -9.65 -2.75 3.61
CA THR A 16 -10.47 -3.53 4.54
C THR A 16 -11.93 -3.09 4.46
N MET A 17 -12.18 -1.79 4.60
CA MET A 17 -13.55 -1.25 4.54
C MET A 17 -14.21 -1.44 3.18
N ALA A 18 -13.44 -1.42 2.09
CA ALA A 18 -13.96 -1.71 0.75
C ALA A 18 -14.36 -3.19 0.59
N CYS A 19 -13.56 -4.13 1.13
CA CYS A 19 -13.90 -5.55 1.15
C CYS A 19 -15.16 -5.85 2.01
N TRP A 20 -15.51 -4.97 2.94
CA TRP A 20 -16.65 -5.08 3.84
C TRP A 20 -17.73 -4.01 3.57
N ALA A 21 -17.76 -3.41 2.39
CA ALA A 21 -18.66 -2.29 2.12
C ALA A 21 -20.15 -2.64 2.21
N GLU A 22 -20.52 -3.91 2.05
CA GLU A 22 -21.89 -4.41 2.23
C GLU A 22 -22.28 -4.57 3.71
N ASP A 23 -21.28 -4.75 4.61
CA ASP A 23 -21.45 -4.85 6.06
C ASP A 23 -20.44 -3.94 6.76
N PHE A 24 -20.78 -2.67 6.88
CA PHE A 24 -19.92 -1.66 7.48
C PHE A 24 -19.56 -1.96 8.94
N ALA A 25 -20.53 -2.44 9.72
CA ALA A 25 -20.30 -2.74 11.14
C ALA A 25 -19.33 -3.92 11.30
N GLY A 26 -19.55 -5.01 10.56
CA GLY A 26 -18.62 -6.13 10.53
C GLY A 26 -17.24 -5.74 10.01
N GLY A 27 -17.16 -4.81 9.05
CA GLY A 27 -15.90 -4.24 8.57
C GLY A 27 -15.12 -3.48 9.64
N VAL A 28 -15.81 -2.68 10.46
CA VAL A 28 -15.19 -1.98 11.60
C VAL A 28 -14.70 -2.98 12.64
N ASP A 29 -15.50 -3.98 13.01
CA ASP A 29 -15.12 -5.02 13.96
C ASP A 29 -13.90 -5.80 13.46
N HIS A 30 -13.89 -6.16 12.18
CA HIS A 30 -12.74 -6.84 11.56
C HIS A 30 -11.49 -5.95 11.60
N LEU A 31 -11.61 -4.67 11.28
CA LEU A 31 -10.50 -3.71 11.32
C LEU A 31 -9.94 -3.56 12.75
N VAL A 32 -10.81 -3.46 13.76
CA VAL A 32 -10.41 -3.43 15.17
C VAL A 32 -9.64 -4.71 15.54
N GLN A 33 -10.10 -5.88 15.10
CA GLN A 33 -9.40 -7.14 15.36
C GLN A 33 -8.01 -7.17 14.67
N VAL A 34 -7.88 -6.71 13.43
CA VAL A 34 -6.60 -6.62 12.74
C VAL A 34 -5.63 -5.74 13.54
N TRP A 35 -6.04 -4.54 13.91
CA TRP A 35 -5.18 -3.60 14.63
C TRP A 35 -4.91 -4.01 16.07
N SER A 36 -5.85 -4.62 16.79
CA SER A 36 -5.64 -5.10 18.16
C SER A 36 -4.62 -6.23 18.26
N ARG A 37 -4.46 -7.00 17.21
CA ARG A 37 -3.47 -8.09 17.11
C ARG A 37 -2.18 -7.68 16.43
N PHE A 38 -2.07 -6.42 16.04
CA PHE A 38 -0.96 -5.91 15.26
C PHE A 38 0.30 -5.76 16.13
N HIS A 39 1.31 -6.57 15.84
CA HIS A 39 2.59 -6.55 16.53
C HIS A 39 3.73 -6.27 15.54
N ALA A 40 4.82 -5.67 16.02
CA ALA A 40 5.98 -5.32 15.20
C ALA A 40 6.50 -6.51 14.37
N GLY A 41 6.52 -7.72 14.92
CA GLY A 41 6.93 -8.94 14.22
C GLY A 41 6.04 -9.35 13.04
N GLN A 42 4.82 -8.80 12.94
CA GLN A 42 3.92 -9.02 11.80
C GLN A 42 4.15 -8.01 10.67
N VAL A 43 4.82 -6.90 10.97
CA VAL A 43 5.12 -5.85 9.98
C VAL A 43 6.47 -6.10 9.31
N TYR A 44 7.47 -6.43 10.13
CA TYR A 44 8.82 -6.68 9.67
C TYR A 44 9.50 -7.74 10.54
N ARG A 45 10.55 -8.34 10.00
CA ARG A 45 11.39 -9.23 10.79
C ARG A 45 12.10 -8.43 11.88
N SER A 46 11.71 -8.68 13.12
CA SER A 46 12.26 -8.02 14.33
C SER A 46 13.21 -8.92 15.12
N ASP A 47 13.58 -10.07 14.56
CA ASP A 47 14.56 -10.95 15.19
C ASP A 47 15.94 -10.27 15.26
N PRO A 48 16.65 -10.31 16.40
CA PRO A 48 17.93 -9.62 16.58
C PRO A 48 18.98 -10.02 15.54
N ALA A 49 18.97 -11.29 15.09
CA ALA A 49 19.88 -11.79 14.08
C ALA A 49 19.57 -11.18 12.70
N GLY A 50 18.30 -11.07 12.31
CA GLY A 50 17.87 -10.43 11.05
C GLY A 50 18.21 -8.95 11.01
N ILE A 51 18.00 -8.24 12.12
CA ILE A 51 18.37 -6.82 12.26
C ILE A 51 19.90 -6.65 12.17
N ALA A 52 20.68 -7.48 12.85
CA ALA A 52 22.14 -7.44 12.82
C ALA A 52 22.68 -7.71 11.41
N VAL A 53 22.14 -8.70 10.70
CA VAL A 53 22.52 -9.01 9.31
C VAL A 53 22.15 -7.85 8.37
N SER A 54 20.95 -7.27 8.51
CA SER A 54 20.53 -6.13 7.71
C SER A 54 21.39 -4.90 7.98
N GLY A 55 21.71 -4.62 9.25
CA GLY A 55 22.59 -3.53 9.66
C GLY A 55 24.01 -3.74 9.14
N ALA A 56 24.58 -4.95 9.25
CA ALA A 56 25.89 -5.28 8.73
C ALA A 56 25.97 -5.15 7.19
N ARG A 57 24.92 -5.56 6.47
CA ARG A 57 24.82 -5.37 5.01
C ARG A 57 24.76 -3.88 4.63
N TRP A 58 24.04 -3.07 5.42
CA TRP A 58 23.99 -1.62 5.22
C TRP A 58 25.34 -0.95 5.47
N LEU A 59 26.00 -1.27 6.60
CA LEU A 59 27.32 -0.76 6.91
C LEU A 59 28.36 -1.23 5.89
N GLY A 60 28.30 -2.48 5.46
CA GLY A 60 29.15 -3.03 4.39
C GLY A 60 28.91 -2.30 3.06
N ALA A 61 27.65 -1.99 2.72
CA ALA A 61 27.33 -1.24 1.51
C ALA A 61 27.80 0.21 1.56
N LEU A 62 27.76 0.86 2.72
CA LEU A 62 28.30 2.21 2.91
C LEU A 62 29.84 2.20 2.82
N ALA A 63 30.51 1.17 3.38
CA ALA A 63 31.97 1.07 3.38
C ALA A 63 32.55 0.66 2.02
N VAL A 64 31.84 -0.19 1.27
CA VAL A 64 32.32 -0.80 0.01
C VAL A 64 31.44 -0.41 -1.19
N GLY A 65 30.43 0.42 -0.97
CA GLY A 65 29.39 0.80 -1.97
C GLY A 65 29.94 1.43 -3.25
N TRP A 66 31.15 1.96 -3.21
CA TRP A 66 31.90 2.36 -4.40
C TRP A 66 32.26 1.15 -5.30
N PHE A 67 32.59 0.00 -4.71
CA PHE A 67 33.04 -1.19 -5.44
C PHE A 67 31.93 -2.14 -5.85
N ILE A 68 30.81 -2.16 -5.12
CA ILE A 68 29.72 -3.11 -5.36
C ILE A 68 28.47 -2.32 -5.71
N ARG A 69 28.10 -2.29 -6.99
CA ARG A 69 26.85 -1.68 -7.52
C ARG A 69 25.54 -2.28 -6.96
N ARG A 70 25.56 -2.86 -5.77
CA ARG A 70 24.40 -3.43 -5.07
C ARG A 70 24.11 -2.63 -3.81
N SER A 71 23.36 -1.55 -3.96
CA SER A 71 22.78 -0.84 -2.81
C SER A 71 21.79 -1.74 -2.08
N PRO A 72 21.81 -1.82 -0.74
CA PRO A 72 20.76 -2.49 0.02
C PRO A 72 19.45 -1.79 -0.26
N ARG A 73 18.42 -2.55 -0.62
CA ARG A 73 17.13 -2.00 -1.09
C ARG A 73 16.27 -1.46 0.04
N SER A 74 16.47 -1.94 1.28
CA SER A 74 15.72 -1.54 2.47
C SER A 74 16.40 -2.02 3.74
N LEU A 75 16.07 -1.41 4.89
CA LEU A 75 16.55 -1.82 6.22
C LEU A 75 15.80 -3.05 6.74
N LEU A 76 14.50 -3.13 6.50
CA LEU A 76 13.61 -4.15 7.05
C LEU A 76 12.96 -4.99 5.95
N ASP A 77 12.75 -6.26 6.27
CA ASP A 77 11.97 -7.20 5.44
C ASP A 77 10.50 -7.14 5.87
N ASN A 78 9.62 -6.74 4.96
CA ASN A 78 8.18 -6.63 5.17
C ASN A 78 7.38 -7.84 4.65
N ALA A 79 8.02 -8.98 4.43
CA ALA A 79 7.34 -10.23 4.06
C ALA A 79 6.27 -10.67 5.09
N PRO A 80 6.46 -10.46 6.42
CA PRO A 80 5.40 -10.72 7.39
C PRO A 80 4.14 -9.90 7.13
N LEU A 81 4.26 -8.59 6.85
CA LEU A 81 3.13 -7.72 6.52
C LEU A 81 2.38 -8.23 5.27
N ARG A 82 3.11 -8.61 4.23
CA ARG A 82 2.52 -9.18 3.02
C ARG A 82 1.68 -10.42 3.32
N ARG A 83 2.18 -11.34 4.14
CA ARG A 83 1.45 -12.56 4.54
C ARG A 83 0.20 -12.23 5.32
N MET A 84 0.32 -11.39 6.34
CA MET A 84 -0.82 -10.95 7.16
C MET A 84 -1.92 -10.33 6.31
N LEU A 85 -1.58 -9.42 5.38
CA LEU A 85 -2.54 -8.79 4.49
C LEU A 85 -3.17 -9.79 3.51
N ALA A 86 -2.40 -10.76 3.00
CA ALA A 86 -2.92 -11.80 2.11
C ALA A 86 -3.90 -12.75 2.81
N GLU A 87 -3.71 -12.99 4.10
CA GLU A 87 -4.59 -13.84 4.92
C GLU A 87 -5.84 -13.08 5.40
N SER A 88 -5.73 -11.75 5.55
CA SER A 88 -6.80 -10.93 6.14
C SER A 88 -7.73 -10.30 5.10
N LEU A 89 -7.32 -10.16 3.85
CA LEU A 89 -8.04 -9.41 2.82
C LEU A 89 -8.36 -10.27 1.59
N ASP A 90 -9.63 -10.36 1.29
CA ASP A 90 -10.13 -10.94 0.03
C ASP A 90 -10.55 -9.81 -0.92
N PHE A 91 -9.66 -9.46 -1.84
CA PHE A 91 -9.90 -8.40 -2.83
C PHE A 91 -11.04 -8.71 -3.80
N SER A 92 -11.47 -9.97 -3.95
CA SER A 92 -12.62 -10.31 -4.80
C SER A 92 -13.93 -9.71 -4.29
N ARG A 93 -14.02 -9.44 -2.99
CA ARG A 93 -15.18 -8.79 -2.36
C ARG A 93 -15.37 -7.34 -2.81
N ILE A 94 -14.32 -6.68 -3.27
CA ILE A 94 -14.42 -5.31 -3.84
C ILE A 94 -15.28 -5.33 -5.10
N ASP A 95 -15.06 -6.31 -5.98
CA ASP A 95 -15.87 -6.45 -7.20
C ASP A 95 -17.35 -6.72 -6.86
N ALA A 96 -17.60 -7.57 -5.85
CA ALA A 96 -18.97 -7.86 -5.37
C ALA A 96 -19.64 -6.60 -4.78
N ALA A 97 -18.93 -5.85 -3.95
CA ALA A 97 -19.44 -4.63 -3.34
C ALA A 97 -19.76 -3.53 -4.39
N ILE A 98 -18.95 -3.41 -5.44
CA ILE A 98 -19.22 -2.52 -6.57
C ILE A 98 -20.47 -2.97 -7.33
N ALA A 99 -20.59 -4.26 -7.63
CA ALA A 99 -21.74 -4.81 -8.32
C ALA A 99 -23.04 -4.66 -7.50
N ALA A 100 -22.97 -4.77 -6.18
CA ALA A 100 -24.08 -4.56 -5.25
C ALA A 100 -24.39 -3.08 -5.00
N HIS A 101 -23.68 -2.14 -5.62
CA HIS A 101 -23.79 -0.69 -5.39
C HIS A 101 -23.51 -0.23 -3.94
N ALA A 102 -22.90 -1.08 -3.12
CA ALA A 102 -22.47 -0.74 -1.78
C ALA A 102 -21.17 0.11 -1.78
N LEU A 103 -20.35 -0.03 -2.83
CA LEU A 103 -19.15 0.72 -3.05
C LEU A 103 -19.16 1.36 -4.44
N HIS A 104 -18.85 2.65 -4.53
CA HIS A 104 -18.65 3.35 -5.80
C HIS A 104 -17.21 3.18 -6.30
N SER A 105 -16.25 3.47 -5.41
CA SER A 105 -14.83 3.28 -5.68
C SER A 105 -13.99 3.20 -4.41
N VAL A 106 -12.86 2.53 -4.51
CA VAL A 106 -11.79 2.57 -3.51
C VAL A 106 -10.47 2.91 -4.18
N SER A 107 -9.66 3.77 -3.57
CA SER A 107 -8.35 4.14 -4.10
C SER A 107 -7.22 4.03 -3.07
N ILE A 108 -6.06 3.63 -3.56
CA ILE A 108 -4.81 3.48 -2.80
C ILE A 108 -3.77 4.38 -3.44
N THR A 109 -3.27 5.34 -2.66
CA THR A 109 -2.29 6.32 -3.15
C THR A 109 -0.87 5.85 -2.86
N CYS A 110 -0.02 5.92 -3.90
CA CYS A 110 1.40 5.59 -3.87
C CYS A 110 2.22 6.75 -4.44
N SER A 111 3.52 6.78 -4.15
CA SER A 111 4.46 7.73 -4.72
C SER A 111 5.33 7.04 -5.77
N GLY A 112 5.25 7.45 -7.03
CA GLY A 112 6.10 6.97 -8.12
C GLY A 112 7.51 7.55 -8.02
N TYR A 113 8.53 6.71 -8.05
CA TYR A 113 9.92 7.16 -7.91
C TYR A 113 10.51 7.70 -9.21
N ALA A 114 10.12 7.12 -10.36
CA ALA A 114 10.61 7.57 -11.65
C ALA A 114 9.83 8.77 -12.17
N SER A 115 8.51 8.73 -12.08
CA SER A 115 7.62 9.81 -12.56
C SER A 115 7.62 11.03 -11.63
N GLY A 116 7.94 10.83 -10.36
CA GLY A 116 7.79 11.86 -9.33
C GLY A 116 6.32 12.20 -9.04
N GLN A 117 5.36 11.37 -9.45
CA GLN A 117 3.94 11.62 -9.31
C GLN A 117 3.34 10.94 -8.08
N SER A 118 2.26 11.52 -7.56
CA SER A 118 1.34 10.83 -6.69
C SER A 118 0.37 10.03 -7.55
N VAL A 119 0.39 8.71 -7.43
CA VAL A 119 -0.46 7.80 -8.22
C VAL A 119 -1.50 7.18 -7.31
N SER A 120 -2.77 7.43 -7.63
CA SER A 120 -3.92 6.81 -6.97
C SER A 120 -4.42 5.66 -7.83
N PHE A 121 -4.05 4.44 -7.46
CA PHE A 121 -4.61 3.24 -8.04
C PHE A 121 -6.03 3.07 -7.50
N PHE A 122 -7.03 3.03 -8.36
CA PHE A 122 -8.41 2.88 -7.94
C PHE A 122 -9.14 1.76 -8.65
N GLN A 123 -10.04 1.13 -7.92
CA GLN A 123 -11.01 0.16 -8.41
C GLN A 123 -12.41 0.68 -8.10
N GLY A 124 -13.28 0.67 -9.07
CA GLY A 124 -14.62 1.23 -8.94
C GLY A 124 -15.52 0.87 -10.10
N ARG A 125 -16.63 1.56 -10.21
CA ARG A 125 -17.61 1.34 -11.28
C ARG A 125 -16.95 1.44 -12.66
N PRO A 126 -17.44 0.68 -13.66
CA PRO A 126 -16.86 0.65 -15.01
C PRO A 126 -16.89 1.98 -15.75
N ASP A 127 -17.78 2.89 -15.35
CA ASP A 127 -17.93 4.23 -15.92
C ASP A 127 -16.90 5.25 -15.41
N LEU A 128 -16.08 4.88 -14.43
CA LEU A 128 -15.02 5.73 -13.90
C LEU A 128 -13.81 5.72 -14.82
N GLU A 129 -13.40 6.89 -15.26
CA GLU A 129 -12.28 7.07 -16.15
C GLU A 129 -10.97 7.37 -15.41
N PRO A 130 -9.80 6.90 -15.91
CA PRO A 130 -8.51 7.37 -15.41
C PRO A 130 -8.40 8.88 -15.59
N TRP A 131 -7.72 9.53 -14.64
CA TRP A 131 -7.56 10.98 -14.66
C TRP A 131 -6.12 11.41 -14.45
N GLN A 132 -5.78 12.61 -14.92
CA GLN A 132 -4.47 13.21 -14.75
C GLN A 132 -4.60 14.69 -14.36
N ARG A 133 -3.80 15.09 -13.37
CA ARG A 133 -3.62 16.47 -12.91
C ARG A 133 -2.13 16.74 -12.72
N SER A 134 -1.78 17.98 -12.39
CA SER A 134 -0.38 18.32 -12.12
C SER A 134 0.17 17.43 -10.99
N GLN A 135 1.16 16.61 -11.30
CA GLN A 135 1.83 15.67 -10.38
C GLN A 135 0.92 14.63 -9.70
N ARG A 136 -0.30 14.43 -10.19
CA ARG A 136 -1.26 13.45 -9.66
C ARG A 136 -1.91 12.68 -10.79
N VAL A 137 -1.99 11.38 -10.63
CA VAL A 137 -2.59 10.47 -11.61
C VAL A 137 -3.54 9.52 -10.90
N GLY A 138 -4.73 9.31 -11.45
CA GLY A 138 -5.63 8.22 -11.10
C GLY A 138 -5.56 7.13 -12.16
N ALA A 139 -5.22 5.93 -11.75
CA ALA A 139 -5.15 4.76 -12.61
C ALA A 139 -6.24 3.76 -12.23
N HIS A 140 -7.16 3.48 -13.16
CA HIS A 140 -8.20 2.47 -12.98
C HIS A 140 -7.58 1.08 -13.13
N VAL A 141 -7.56 0.31 -12.06
CA VAL A 141 -6.92 -1.02 -12.00
C VAL A 141 -7.73 -1.95 -11.11
N LYS A 142 -7.50 -3.25 -11.24
CA LYS A 142 -7.90 -4.20 -10.21
C LYS A 142 -6.89 -4.13 -9.06
N LEU A 143 -7.36 -3.75 -7.89
CA LEU A 143 -6.50 -3.63 -6.70
C LEU A 143 -6.07 -5.00 -6.19
N GLY A 144 -4.90 -5.03 -5.58
CA GLY A 144 -4.32 -6.21 -4.98
C GLY A 144 -3.27 -5.85 -3.95
N ILE A 145 -2.69 -6.85 -3.34
CA ILE A 145 -1.74 -6.72 -2.23
C ILE A 145 -0.52 -5.85 -2.59
N GLU A 146 -0.08 -5.87 -3.87
CA GLU A 146 1.04 -5.06 -4.34
C GLU A 146 0.80 -3.57 -4.14
N HIS A 147 -0.42 -3.11 -4.33
CA HIS A 147 -0.80 -1.71 -4.16
C HIS A 147 -0.73 -1.29 -2.69
N LEU A 148 -1.17 -2.16 -1.76
CA LEU A 148 -1.04 -1.92 -0.32
C LEU A 148 0.42 -1.90 0.12
N MET A 149 1.20 -2.88 -0.35
CA MET A 149 2.63 -2.97 -0.05
C MET A 149 3.38 -1.76 -0.59
N ALA A 150 3.04 -1.26 -1.79
CA ALA A 150 3.61 -0.05 -2.37
C ALA A 150 3.25 1.20 -1.55
N SER A 151 1.95 1.34 -1.20
CA SER A 151 1.46 2.47 -0.41
C SER A 151 2.06 2.54 0.99
N SER A 152 2.49 1.40 1.54
CA SER A 152 3.10 1.27 2.88
C SER A 152 4.62 1.17 2.84
N ALA A 153 5.26 1.31 1.67
CA ALA A 153 6.70 1.18 1.49
C ALA A 153 7.42 2.48 1.87
N ILE A 154 7.60 2.71 3.17
CA ILE A 154 8.34 3.86 3.71
C ILE A 154 9.78 3.80 3.20
N PRO A 155 10.28 4.87 2.54
CA PRO A 155 11.62 4.91 1.99
C PRO A 155 12.70 4.56 3.03
N PHE A 156 13.72 3.85 2.58
CA PHE A 156 14.82 3.30 3.38
C PHE A 156 14.39 2.21 4.36
N VAL A 157 13.20 2.29 4.94
CA VAL A 157 12.70 1.33 5.94
C VAL A 157 12.24 0.06 5.25
N PHE A 158 11.30 0.19 4.29
CA PHE A 158 10.74 -0.94 3.56
C PHE A 158 11.13 -0.92 2.08
N PRO A 159 11.18 -2.10 1.43
CA PRO A 159 11.51 -2.16 0.02
C PRO A 159 10.42 -1.50 -0.84
N ALA A 160 10.85 -0.70 -1.80
CA ALA A 160 9.96 -0.21 -2.85
C ALA A 160 9.33 -1.38 -3.61
N VAL A 161 8.11 -1.21 -4.07
CA VAL A 161 7.36 -2.23 -4.81
C VAL A 161 7.29 -1.85 -6.28
N LYS A 162 7.61 -2.81 -7.15
CA LYS A 162 7.50 -2.61 -8.58
C LYS A 162 6.09 -2.97 -9.03
N ILE A 163 5.37 -1.99 -9.61
CA ILE A 163 4.09 -2.19 -10.27
C ILE A 163 4.28 -1.81 -11.74
N HIS A 164 4.05 -2.75 -12.65
CA HIS A 164 4.34 -2.60 -14.06
C HIS A 164 5.80 -2.15 -14.34
N ARG A 165 5.98 -0.93 -14.84
CA ARG A 165 7.29 -0.40 -15.29
C ARG A 165 7.94 0.53 -14.27
N GLU A 166 7.26 0.86 -13.16
CA GLU A 166 7.73 1.83 -12.19
C GLU A 166 7.85 1.24 -10.79
N TRP A 167 8.75 1.83 -10.00
CA TRP A 167 8.90 1.54 -8.57
C TRP A 167 8.10 2.55 -7.76
N PHE A 168 7.38 2.06 -6.77
CA PHE A 168 6.52 2.86 -5.90
C PHE A 168 6.94 2.74 -4.45
N GLY A 169 6.75 3.83 -3.73
CA GLY A 169 6.90 3.94 -2.28
C GLY A 169 5.67 4.55 -1.63
N ASP A 170 5.78 4.80 -0.33
CA ASP A 170 4.70 5.30 0.52
C ASP A 170 4.05 6.56 -0.08
N GLY A 171 2.72 6.51 -0.19
CA GLY A 171 1.94 7.59 -0.76
C GLY A 171 1.96 8.86 0.07
N SER A 172 2.17 8.76 1.38
CA SER A 172 2.21 9.90 2.29
C SER A 172 3.37 10.87 2.02
N MET A 173 4.42 10.42 1.33
CA MET A 173 5.52 11.29 0.91
C MET A 173 5.08 12.45 0.01
N ARG A 174 3.99 12.28 -0.73
CA ARG A 174 3.47 13.28 -1.68
C ARG A 174 2.05 13.73 -1.36
N GLN A 175 1.30 12.92 -0.63
CA GLN A 175 -0.10 13.19 -0.32
C GLN A 175 -0.51 12.56 1.01
N LEU A 176 -0.43 13.35 2.10
CA LEU A 176 -0.81 12.91 3.45
C LEU A 176 -2.31 12.63 3.58
N ALA A 177 -3.14 13.44 2.92
CA ALA A 177 -4.59 13.30 2.94
C ALA A 177 -5.09 13.11 1.49
N PRO A 178 -5.36 11.86 1.04
CA PRO A 178 -5.71 11.56 -0.34
C PRO A 178 -7.19 11.86 -0.64
N ILE A 179 -7.60 13.12 -0.52
CA ILE A 179 -8.96 13.58 -0.86
C ILE A 179 -9.12 13.70 -2.38
N SER A 180 -8.04 14.00 -3.10
CA SER A 180 -8.05 14.21 -4.54
C SER A 180 -8.76 13.11 -5.35
N PRO A 181 -8.54 11.80 -5.08
CA PRO A 181 -9.26 10.74 -5.79
C PRO A 181 -10.76 10.71 -5.57
N ALA A 182 -11.24 11.30 -4.47
CA ALA A 182 -12.68 11.36 -4.16
C ALA A 182 -13.39 12.54 -4.84
N ILE A 183 -12.63 13.49 -5.41
CA ILE A 183 -13.17 14.67 -6.08
C ILE A 183 -13.24 14.46 -7.60
N HIS A 184 -12.44 13.55 -8.14
CA HIS A 184 -12.29 13.26 -9.57
C HIS A 184 -12.88 11.92 -9.92
#